data_37032905d82b78fa59ba6139c12a526d
#
_entry.id   37032905d82b78fa59ba6139c12a526d
#
_cell.length_a   1.000
_cell.length_b   1.000
_cell.length_c   1.000
_cell.angle_alpha   90.00
_cell.angle_beta   90.00
_cell.angle_gamma   90.00
#
_symmetry.space_group_name_H-M   'P 1'
#
loop_
_entity.id
_entity.type
_entity.pdbx_description
1 polymer ?
#
loop_
_entity_poly.entity_id
_entity_poly.type
_entity_poly.pdbx_seq_one_letter_code
_entity_poly.pdbx_strand_id
1 'polypeptide(L)'
;MFRQHPFLTVVTFLYLGVVGLLTLGPQPLDEGTDSIVWKILGFFTRYPSLHITYSTLEFLANVAMFVPVGLFFLLLLGRRRWWLAIVLGVALTCSIEFAQIFIPGRVSDYRDVVSNSMGATAGVILALLLTWPAAIRRSRERRMQARAA
;
A
#
# COMPACT_ATOMS: atom_id res chain seq x y z
N MET A 1 -1.66 -7.26 -20.62
CA MET A 1 -0.96 -7.16 -19.32
C MET A 1 -1.55 -8.11 -18.28
N PHE A 2 -2.81 -8.02 -17.91
CA PHE A 2 -3.46 -8.93 -16.94
C PHE A 2 -3.42 -10.42 -17.33
N ARG A 3 -3.49 -10.76 -18.62
CA ARG A 3 -3.39 -12.15 -19.13
C ARG A 3 -2.00 -12.80 -18.96
N GLN A 4 -0.94 -12.04 -18.75
CA GLN A 4 0.43 -12.58 -18.64
C GLN A 4 0.83 -12.98 -17.21
N HIS A 5 0.09 -12.50 -16.17
CA HIS A 5 0.36 -12.81 -14.77
C HIS A 5 -0.96 -13.04 -13.99
N PRO A 6 -1.73 -14.11 -14.32
CA PRO A 6 -3.04 -14.32 -13.73
C PRO A 6 -2.98 -14.48 -12.20
N PHE A 7 -1.97 -15.17 -11.69
CA PHE A 7 -1.78 -15.34 -10.24
C PHE A 7 -1.58 -14.00 -9.52
N LEU A 8 -0.70 -13.14 -10.05
CA LEU A 8 -0.46 -11.81 -9.47
C LEU A 8 -1.71 -10.94 -9.50
N THR A 9 -2.50 -11.04 -10.57
CA THR A 9 -3.77 -10.33 -10.70
C THR A 9 -4.74 -10.76 -9.60
N VAL A 10 -4.92 -12.07 -9.39
CA VAL A 10 -5.79 -12.60 -8.34
C VAL A 10 -5.32 -12.14 -6.96
N VAL A 11 -4.03 -12.27 -6.65
CA VAL A 11 -3.46 -11.82 -5.36
C VAL A 11 -3.70 -10.32 -5.15
N THR A 12 -3.52 -9.51 -6.19
CA THR A 12 -3.77 -8.05 -6.10
C THR A 12 -5.24 -7.77 -5.76
N PHE A 13 -6.19 -8.39 -6.45
CA PHE A 13 -7.62 -8.16 -6.18
C PHE A 13 -8.04 -8.67 -4.80
N LEU A 14 -7.52 -9.82 -4.36
CA LEU A 14 -7.75 -10.30 -3.00
C LEU A 14 -7.22 -9.32 -1.96
N TYR A 15 -6.01 -8.80 -2.17
CA TYR A 15 -5.42 -7.83 -1.26
C TYR A 15 -6.22 -6.51 -1.24
N LEU A 16 -6.64 -5.99 -2.39
CA LEU A 16 -7.51 -4.82 -2.48
C LEU A 16 -8.86 -5.05 -1.78
N GLY A 17 -9.40 -6.27 -1.87
CA GLY A 17 -10.59 -6.68 -1.12
C GLY A 17 -10.37 -6.61 0.40
N VAL A 18 -9.22 -7.10 0.88
CA VAL A 18 -8.86 -6.99 2.31
C VAL A 18 -8.71 -5.53 2.73
N VAL A 19 -8.01 -4.70 1.93
CA VAL A 19 -7.90 -3.25 2.19
C VAL A 19 -9.28 -2.61 2.26
N GLY A 20 -10.16 -2.91 1.30
CA GLY A 20 -11.54 -2.41 1.30
C GLY A 20 -12.33 -2.81 2.55
N LEU A 21 -12.22 -4.08 2.98
CA LEU A 21 -12.87 -4.56 4.20
C LEU A 21 -12.36 -3.85 5.46
N LEU A 22 -11.05 -3.63 5.55
CA LEU A 22 -10.45 -2.95 6.70
C LEU A 22 -10.79 -1.46 6.75
N THR A 23 -10.85 -0.80 5.59
CA THR A 23 -11.08 0.65 5.52
C THR A 23 -12.55 1.04 5.46
N LEU A 24 -13.41 0.23 4.83
CA LEU A 24 -14.84 0.51 4.63
C LEU A 24 -15.73 -0.35 5.52
N GLY A 25 -15.19 -1.37 6.18
CA GLY A 25 -15.94 -2.21 7.11
C GLY A 25 -16.43 -1.41 8.33
N PRO A 26 -17.48 -1.89 9.02
CA PRO A 26 -17.95 -1.27 10.25
C PRO A 26 -16.81 -1.24 11.28
N GLN A 27 -16.61 -0.09 11.91
CA GLN A 27 -15.72 -0.04 13.07
C GLN A 27 -16.41 -0.79 14.23
N PRO A 28 -15.69 -1.62 14.98
CA PRO A 28 -16.21 -2.13 16.23
C PRO A 28 -16.55 -0.91 17.10
N LEU A 29 -17.82 -0.75 17.46
CA LEU A 29 -18.32 0.32 18.33
C LEU A 29 -17.76 0.20 19.76
N ASP A 30 -17.05 -0.88 20.04
CA ASP A 30 -16.47 -1.17 21.34
C ASP A 30 -15.00 -0.76 21.32
N GLU A 31 -14.71 0.38 21.93
CA GLU A 31 -13.35 0.80 22.31
C GLU A 31 -12.78 -0.13 23.42
N GLY A 32 -13.10 -1.41 23.33
CA GLY A 32 -12.61 -2.40 24.26
C GLY A 32 -11.08 -2.41 24.26
N THR A 33 -10.52 -2.32 25.45
CA THR A 33 -9.09 -2.39 25.79
C THR A 33 -8.36 -3.60 25.17
N ASP A 34 -9.08 -4.47 24.46
CA ASP A 34 -8.58 -5.72 23.88
C ASP A 34 -8.13 -5.60 22.42
N SER A 35 -8.24 -4.43 21.78
CA SER A 35 -7.77 -4.28 20.42
C SER A 35 -6.25 -4.48 20.36
N ILE A 36 -5.78 -5.12 19.29
CA ILE A 36 -4.34 -5.30 19.01
C ILE A 36 -3.60 -3.95 19.08
N VAL A 37 -4.26 -2.88 18.67
CA VAL A 37 -3.72 -1.50 18.71
C VAL A 37 -3.38 -1.08 20.13
N TRP A 38 -4.28 -1.32 21.10
CA TRP A 38 -4.04 -1.00 22.51
C TRP A 38 -2.95 -1.86 23.13
N LYS A 39 -2.83 -3.13 22.73
CA LYS A 39 -1.72 -4.01 23.15
C LYS A 39 -0.37 -3.53 22.64
N ILE A 40 -0.32 -3.11 21.36
CA ILE A 40 0.89 -2.53 20.77
C ILE A 40 1.22 -1.19 21.44
N LEU A 41 0.24 -0.32 21.62
CA LEU A 41 0.43 0.96 22.29
C LEU A 41 0.93 0.76 23.73
N GLY A 42 0.36 -0.19 24.47
CA GLY A 42 0.80 -0.57 25.82
C GLY A 42 2.23 -1.09 25.87
N PHE A 43 2.72 -1.74 24.81
CA PHE A 43 4.14 -2.08 24.71
C PHE A 43 5.02 -0.83 24.60
N PHE A 44 4.63 0.13 23.77
CA PHE A 44 5.39 1.36 23.54
C PHE A 44 5.32 2.35 24.73
N THR A 45 4.30 2.30 25.57
CA THR A 45 4.24 3.11 26.81
C THR A 45 5.36 2.76 27.79
N ARG A 46 6.01 1.60 27.64
CA ARG A 46 7.21 1.23 28.40
C ARG A 46 8.46 2.00 27.95
N TYR A 47 8.40 2.67 26.81
CA TYR A 47 9.49 3.46 26.25
C TYR A 47 9.05 4.91 26.00
N PRO A 48 8.89 5.73 27.07
CA PRO A 48 8.36 7.10 26.98
C PRO A 48 9.14 8.01 26.03
N SER A 49 10.41 7.69 25.78
CA SER A 49 11.27 8.43 24.84
C SER A 49 10.81 8.38 23.39
N LEU A 50 9.99 7.41 23.01
CA LEU A 50 9.54 7.23 21.62
C LEU A 50 8.31 8.07 21.26
N HIS A 51 7.61 8.67 22.23
CA HIS A 51 6.43 9.53 22.05
C HIS A 51 5.41 8.97 21.04
N ILE A 52 5.22 7.64 21.01
CA ILE A 52 4.30 6.98 20.09
C ILE A 52 2.87 7.17 20.59
N THR A 53 2.10 7.92 19.84
CA THR A 53 0.68 8.14 20.07
C THR A 53 -0.17 7.17 19.25
N TYR A 54 -1.45 7.03 19.58
CA TYR A 54 -2.43 6.30 18.77
C TYR A 54 -2.40 6.78 17.31
N SER A 55 -2.44 8.10 17.10
CA SER A 55 -2.41 8.71 15.77
C SER A 55 -1.10 8.41 14.99
N THR A 56 0.03 8.27 15.68
CA THR A 56 1.29 7.85 15.03
C THR A 56 1.20 6.40 14.57
N LEU A 57 0.64 5.53 15.43
CA LEU A 57 0.49 4.11 15.11
C LEU A 57 -0.48 3.90 13.94
N GLU A 58 -1.61 4.59 13.96
CA GLU A 58 -2.60 4.60 12.88
C GLU A 58 -1.97 5.05 11.55
N PHE A 59 -1.24 6.17 11.56
CA PHE A 59 -0.52 6.65 10.38
C PHE A 59 0.44 5.60 9.82
N LEU A 60 1.25 4.97 10.67
CA LEU A 60 2.21 3.94 10.25
C LEU A 60 1.51 2.67 9.75
N ALA A 61 0.39 2.29 10.35
CA ALA A 61 -0.41 1.16 9.91
C ALA A 61 -0.98 1.40 8.48
N ASN A 62 -1.48 2.60 8.22
CA ASN A 62 -1.96 3.02 6.91
C ASN A 62 -0.83 3.02 5.86
N VAL A 63 0.34 3.57 6.20
CA VAL A 63 1.53 3.48 5.34
C VAL A 63 1.84 2.01 5.04
N ALA A 64 1.95 1.16 6.06
CA ALA A 64 2.31 -0.25 5.89
C ALA A 64 1.28 -1.02 5.04
N MET A 65 -0.01 -0.74 5.22
CA MET A 65 -1.09 -1.35 4.45
C MET A 65 -1.04 -0.96 2.97
N PHE A 66 -0.59 0.23 2.62
CA PHE A 66 -0.53 0.68 1.22
C PHE A 66 0.79 0.34 0.50
N VAL A 67 1.86 -0.08 1.21
CA VAL A 67 3.09 -0.57 0.56
C VAL A 67 2.82 -1.72 -0.42
N PRO A 68 2.09 -2.79 -0.07
CA PRO A 68 1.76 -3.85 -1.02
C PRO A 68 0.90 -3.36 -2.20
N VAL A 69 0.01 -2.38 -2.00
CA VAL A 69 -0.81 -1.80 -3.08
C VAL A 69 0.09 -1.21 -4.17
N GLY A 70 1.03 -0.34 -3.78
CA GLY A 70 1.99 0.27 -4.73
C GLY A 70 2.88 -0.77 -5.41
N LEU A 71 3.36 -1.76 -4.65
CA LEU A 71 4.16 -2.86 -5.15
C LEU A 71 3.40 -3.67 -6.22
N PHE A 72 2.18 -4.09 -5.93
CA PHE A 72 1.36 -4.86 -6.85
C PHE A 72 0.99 -4.07 -8.10
N PHE A 73 0.61 -2.81 -7.96
CA PHE A 73 0.32 -1.97 -9.11
C PHE A 73 1.53 -1.82 -10.03
N LEU A 74 2.74 -1.62 -9.49
CA LEU A 74 3.94 -1.57 -10.32
C LEU A 74 4.21 -2.89 -11.03
N LEU A 75 4.08 -4.02 -10.34
CA LEU A 75 4.31 -5.33 -10.93
C LEU A 75 3.32 -5.64 -12.05
N LEU A 76 2.07 -5.21 -11.92
CA LEU A 76 1.03 -5.37 -12.95
C LEU A 76 1.23 -4.44 -14.15
N LEU A 77 1.56 -3.17 -13.91
CA LEU A 77 1.70 -2.14 -14.95
C LEU A 77 3.07 -2.18 -15.64
N GLY A 78 4.09 -2.71 -14.91
CA GLY A 78 5.47 -2.74 -15.36
C GLY A 78 6.22 -1.42 -15.14
N ARG A 79 7.55 -1.52 -15.06
CA ARG A 79 8.47 -0.43 -14.68
C ARG A 79 8.32 0.87 -15.48
N ARG A 80 7.95 0.79 -16.76
CA ARG A 80 7.79 1.99 -17.60
C ARG A 80 6.64 2.89 -17.17
N ARG A 81 5.67 2.32 -16.43
CA ARG A 81 4.45 3.00 -15.97
C ARG A 81 4.45 3.19 -14.45
N TRP A 82 5.62 3.35 -13.85
CA TRP A 82 5.76 3.50 -12.40
C TRP A 82 4.93 4.65 -11.84
N TRP A 83 4.89 5.78 -12.55
CA TRP A 83 4.10 6.95 -12.17
C TRP A 83 2.59 6.64 -12.13
N LEU A 84 2.10 5.81 -13.08
CA LEU A 84 0.69 5.39 -13.11
C LEU A 84 0.34 4.50 -11.90
N ALA A 85 1.28 3.69 -11.42
CA ALA A 85 1.08 2.90 -10.21
C ALA A 85 0.89 3.81 -8.97
N ILE A 86 1.65 4.91 -8.88
CA ILE A 86 1.47 5.92 -7.81
C ILE A 86 0.11 6.60 -7.96
N VAL A 87 -0.24 7.07 -9.16
CA VAL A 87 -1.53 7.74 -9.42
C VAL A 87 -2.70 6.84 -9.04
N LEU A 88 -2.65 5.55 -9.38
CA LEU A 88 -3.70 4.61 -9.00
C LEU A 88 -3.76 4.37 -7.49
N GLY A 89 -2.62 4.34 -6.80
CA GLY A 89 -2.58 4.26 -5.33
C GLY A 89 -3.22 5.48 -4.68
N VAL A 90 -2.90 6.68 -5.16
CA VAL A 90 -3.52 7.94 -4.70
C VAL A 90 -5.02 7.98 -5.01
N ALA A 91 -5.42 7.61 -6.23
CA ALA A 91 -6.83 7.55 -6.61
C ALA A 91 -7.62 6.58 -5.75
N LEU A 92 -7.03 5.42 -5.42
CA LEU A 92 -7.65 4.43 -4.54
C LEU A 92 -7.91 5.01 -3.15
N THR A 93 -6.90 5.64 -2.52
CA THR A 93 -7.09 6.23 -1.18
C THR A 93 -8.10 7.37 -1.20
N CYS A 94 -8.08 8.25 -2.20
CA CYS A 94 -9.11 9.29 -2.36
C CYS A 94 -10.52 8.68 -2.51
N SER A 95 -10.65 7.57 -3.22
CA SER A 95 -11.93 6.87 -3.37
C SER A 95 -12.41 6.25 -2.05
N ILE A 96 -11.50 5.72 -1.25
CA ILE A 96 -11.80 5.19 0.10
C ILE A 96 -12.30 6.32 0.98
N GLU A 97 -11.56 7.43 1.09
CA GLU A 97 -11.95 8.59 1.90
C GLU A 97 -13.31 9.17 1.47
N PHE A 98 -13.51 9.27 0.15
CA PHE A 98 -14.80 9.72 -0.38
C PHE A 98 -15.93 8.76 0.01
N ALA A 99 -15.72 7.45 -0.05
CA ALA A 99 -16.73 6.48 0.36
C ALA A 99 -17.00 6.53 1.86
N GLN A 100 -16.00 6.79 2.71
CA GLN A 100 -16.13 6.89 4.15
C GLN A 100 -17.04 8.03 4.60
N ILE A 101 -17.16 9.12 3.81
CA ILE A 101 -18.10 10.22 4.08
C ILE A 101 -19.55 9.72 4.19
N PHE A 102 -19.89 8.64 3.49
CA PHE A 102 -21.24 8.08 3.46
C PHE A 102 -21.44 6.93 4.45
N ILE A 103 -20.41 6.55 5.21
CA ILE A 103 -20.48 5.43 6.16
C ILE A 103 -20.67 5.98 7.57
N PRO A 104 -21.80 5.70 8.25
CA PRO A 104 -22.02 6.13 9.62
C PRO A 104 -20.91 5.63 10.56
N GLY A 105 -20.42 6.51 11.43
CA GLY A 105 -19.35 6.20 12.39
C GLY A 105 -17.93 6.23 11.82
N ARG A 106 -17.75 6.57 10.53
CA ARG A 106 -16.45 6.86 9.94
C ARG A 106 -16.20 8.36 9.85
N VAL A 107 -14.94 8.75 10.10
CA VAL A 107 -14.48 10.12 9.93
C VAL A 107 -13.45 10.09 8.80
N SER A 108 -13.74 10.77 7.69
CA SER A 108 -12.77 10.97 6.61
C SER A 108 -11.66 11.90 7.10
N ASP A 109 -10.40 11.49 6.99
CA ASP A 109 -9.24 12.26 7.42
C ASP A 109 -8.22 12.38 6.28
N TYR A 110 -7.86 13.62 5.91
CA TYR A 110 -6.82 13.87 4.91
C TYR A 110 -5.46 13.23 5.26
N ARG A 111 -5.22 12.97 6.55
CA ARG A 111 -4.01 12.27 7.02
C ARG A 111 -3.94 10.84 6.49
N ASP A 112 -5.08 10.19 6.30
CA ASP A 112 -5.15 8.86 5.72
C ASP A 112 -4.83 8.89 4.23
N VAL A 113 -5.27 9.93 3.49
CA VAL A 113 -4.84 10.14 2.11
C VAL A 113 -3.32 10.29 2.04
N VAL A 114 -2.71 11.05 2.95
CA VAL A 114 -1.26 11.28 2.97
C VAL A 114 -0.51 9.99 3.30
N SER A 115 -0.87 9.30 4.39
CA SER A 115 -0.19 8.08 4.84
C SER A 115 -0.30 6.96 3.80
N ASN A 116 -1.48 6.75 3.24
CA ASN A 116 -1.74 5.75 2.22
C ASN A 116 -0.97 6.06 0.92
N SER A 117 -0.93 7.33 0.49
CA SER A 117 -0.15 7.77 -0.68
C SER A 117 1.35 7.56 -0.47
N MET A 118 1.86 7.85 0.74
CA MET A 118 3.25 7.55 1.11
C MET A 118 3.53 6.05 1.05
N GLY A 119 2.62 5.22 1.58
CA GLY A 119 2.73 3.77 1.52
C GLY A 119 2.77 3.25 0.09
N ALA A 120 1.84 3.68 -0.76
CA ALA A 120 1.80 3.30 -2.16
C ALA A 120 3.09 3.72 -2.90
N THR A 121 3.58 4.93 -2.66
CA THR A 121 4.84 5.43 -3.25
C THR A 121 6.03 4.59 -2.79
N ALA A 122 6.13 4.30 -1.49
CA ALA A 122 7.18 3.43 -0.93
C ALA A 122 7.13 2.03 -1.55
N GLY A 123 5.94 1.47 -1.75
CA GLY A 123 5.74 0.18 -2.42
C GLY A 123 6.21 0.18 -3.87
N VAL A 124 5.93 1.24 -4.61
CA VAL A 124 6.44 1.43 -5.99
C VAL A 124 7.96 1.49 -6.00
N ILE A 125 8.57 2.28 -5.10
CA ILE A 125 10.04 2.38 -4.98
C ILE A 125 10.63 1.01 -4.65
N LEU A 126 10.08 0.31 -3.68
CA LEU A 126 10.52 -1.04 -3.29
C LEU A 126 10.48 -2.00 -4.49
N ALA A 127 9.37 -2.03 -5.23
CA ALA A 127 9.22 -2.88 -6.40
C ALA A 127 10.19 -2.50 -7.54
N LEU A 128 10.50 -1.20 -7.73
CA LEU A 128 11.52 -0.74 -8.66
C LEU A 128 12.90 -1.25 -8.25
N LEU A 129 13.24 -1.20 -6.97
CA LEU A 129 14.52 -1.69 -6.45
C LEU A 129 14.64 -3.21 -6.62
N LEU A 130 13.62 -3.97 -6.21
CA LEU A 130 13.61 -5.43 -6.30
C LEU A 130 13.70 -5.94 -7.75
N THR A 131 13.10 -5.21 -8.71
CA THR A 131 13.12 -5.61 -10.13
C THR A 131 14.29 -5.03 -10.92
N TRP A 132 15.15 -4.20 -10.32
CA TRP A 132 16.30 -3.57 -10.97
C TRP A 132 17.32 -4.56 -11.56
N PRO A 133 17.77 -5.60 -10.83
CA PRO A 133 18.75 -6.54 -11.36
C PRO A 133 18.26 -7.26 -12.63
N ALA A 134 17.01 -7.69 -12.63
CA ALA A 134 16.40 -8.35 -13.78
C ALA A 134 16.26 -7.41 -15.00
N ALA A 135 16.02 -6.13 -14.77
CA ALA A 135 15.93 -5.13 -15.84
C ALA A 135 17.31 -4.91 -16.51
N ILE A 136 18.38 -4.85 -15.72
CA ILE A 136 19.76 -4.73 -16.25
C ILE A 136 20.14 -5.96 -17.08
N ARG A 137 19.87 -7.17 -16.58
CA ARG A 137 20.16 -8.41 -17.32
C ARG A 137 19.47 -8.42 -18.67
N ARG A 138 18.17 -8.17 -18.74
CA ARG A 138 17.40 -8.12 -19.98
C ARG A 138 17.92 -7.06 -20.97
N SER A 139 18.38 -5.91 -20.49
CA SER A 139 18.93 -4.87 -21.36
C SER A 139 20.30 -5.27 -21.94
N ARG A 140 21.13 -5.99 -21.19
CA ARG A 140 22.42 -6.52 -21.67
C ARG A 140 22.20 -7.61 -22.74
N GLU A 141 21.29 -8.53 -22.49
CA GLU A 141 20.96 -9.61 -23.44
C GLU A 141 20.47 -9.05 -24.78
N ARG A 142 19.56 -8.06 -24.75
CA ARG A 142 19.10 -7.39 -25.98
C ARG A 142 20.22 -6.68 -26.75
N ARG A 143 21.17 -6.05 -26.04
CA ARG A 143 22.33 -5.39 -26.69
C ARG A 143 23.27 -6.40 -27.33
N MET A 144 23.49 -7.56 -26.72
CA MET A 144 24.32 -8.62 -27.28
C MET A 144 23.67 -9.22 -28.53
N GLN A 145 22.36 -9.49 -28.50
CA GLN A 145 21.63 -9.97 -29.67
C GLN A 145 21.63 -8.97 -30.83
N ALA A 146 21.49 -7.67 -30.57
CA ALA A 146 21.55 -6.63 -31.60
C ALA A 146 22.94 -6.41 -32.21
N ARG A 147 24.03 -6.91 -31.55
CA ARG A 147 25.40 -6.86 -32.09
C ARG A 147 25.76 -8.11 -32.87
N ALA A 148 25.03 -9.19 -32.69
CA ALA A 148 25.28 -10.47 -33.37
C ALA A 148 24.40 -10.65 -34.65
N ALA A 149 23.43 -9.75 -34.87
CA ALA A 149 22.63 -9.68 -36.09
C ALA A 149 23.15 -8.60 -37.04
#